data_c910244d9810febd963349e4f827918c
#
_entry.id   c910244d9810febd963349e4f827918c
#
_cell.length_a   1.000
_cell.length_b   1.000
_cell.length_c   1.000
_cell.angle_alpha   90.00
_cell.angle_beta   90.00
_cell.angle_gamma   90.00
#
_symmetry.space_group_name_H-M   'P 1'
#
loop_
_entity.id
_entity.type
_entity.pdbx_description
1 polymer ?
#
loop_
_entity_poly.entity_id
_entity_poly.type
_entity_poly.pdbx_seq_one_letter_code
_entity_poly.pdbx_strand_id
1 'polypeptide(L)'
;MTALTTAMPLAGAARLRLAIGIVCLLGIGIAGYLTYVHYEGLKVLCLASGGCETVQSSRYAKLEGIPVAVLGLASYVTILLSLAIPGDAGRAAGFGVALIGFLFSMYLTYRELFTIHAICQWCVASAVLMTALAIMTGARLLREQAGAGASTFTS
;
A
#
# COMPACT_ATOMS: atom_id res chain seq x y z
N MET A 1 -35.89 18.91 0.20
CA MET A 1 -34.93 18.60 -0.87
C MET A 1 -33.46 18.75 -0.44
N THR A 2 -33.17 19.26 0.75
CA THR A 2 -31.78 19.52 1.27
C THR A 2 -31.10 18.32 1.94
N ALA A 3 -31.84 17.28 2.31
CA ALA A 3 -31.28 16.12 3.01
C ALA A 3 -30.54 15.11 2.10
N LEU A 4 -30.85 15.09 0.81
CA LEU A 4 -30.22 14.17 -0.16
C LEU A 4 -28.81 14.59 -0.58
N THR A 5 -28.50 15.88 -0.51
CA THR A 5 -27.20 16.42 -0.96
C THR A 5 -26.08 16.17 0.06
N THR A 6 -26.43 16.05 1.36
CA THR A 6 -25.45 15.83 2.45
C THR A 6 -25.05 14.36 2.60
N ALA A 7 -25.86 13.42 2.13
CA ALA A 7 -25.58 11.98 2.24
C ALA A 7 -24.59 11.47 1.18
N MET A 8 -24.48 12.12 0.03
CA MET A 8 -23.56 11.72 -1.06
C MET A 8 -22.08 11.80 -0.70
N PRO A 9 -21.56 12.86 -0.05
CA PRO A 9 -20.13 12.93 0.33
C PRO A 9 -19.75 11.91 1.41
N LEU A 10 -20.64 11.62 2.37
CA LEU A 10 -20.40 10.64 3.43
C LEU A 10 -20.34 9.20 2.89
N ALA A 11 -21.23 8.85 1.95
CA ALA A 11 -21.20 7.55 1.28
C ALA A 11 -19.90 7.34 0.46
N GLY A 12 -19.41 8.40 -0.18
CA GLY A 12 -18.15 8.38 -0.92
C GLY A 12 -16.93 8.17 -0.02
N ALA A 13 -16.89 8.85 1.14
CA ALA A 13 -15.81 8.70 2.12
C ALA A 13 -15.79 7.28 2.74
N ALA A 14 -16.95 6.73 3.07
CA ALA A 14 -17.06 5.37 3.61
C ALA A 14 -16.62 4.32 2.58
N ARG A 15 -17.02 4.45 1.33
CA ARG A 15 -16.60 3.57 0.23
C ARG A 15 -15.08 3.61 0.01
N LEU A 16 -14.49 4.81 0.05
CA LEU A 16 -13.04 4.97 -0.10
C LEU A 16 -12.28 4.31 1.06
N ARG A 17 -12.74 4.48 2.30
CA ARG A 17 -12.15 3.79 3.48
C ARG A 17 -12.26 2.28 3.35
N LEU A 18 -13.41 1.76 2.94
CA LEU A 18 -13.60 0.33 2.70
C LEU A 18 -12.66 -0.19 1.60
N ALA A 19 -12.54 0.53 0.49
CA ALA A 19 -11.63 0.15 -0.60
C ALA A 19 -10.17 0.11 -0.13
N ILE A 20 -9.70 1.11 0.61
CA ILE A 20 -8.36 1.12 1.21
C ILE A 20 -8.18 -0.10 2.12
N GLY A 21 -9.16 -0.40 2.98
CA GLY A 21 -9.13 -1.57 3.86
C GLY A 21 -8.99 -2.89 3.10
N ILE A 22 -9.77 -3.08 2.04
CA ILE A 22 -9.70 -4.28 1.19
C ILE A 22 -8.32 -4.40 0.53
N VAL A 23 -7.80 -3.33 -0.05
CA VAL A 23 -6.47 -3.33 -0.69
C VAL A 23 -5.36 -3.63 0.33
N CYS A 24 -5.46 -3.09 1.56
CA CYS A 24 -4.52 -3.41 2.64
C CYS A 24 -4.58 -4.90 3.01
N LEU A 25 -5.76 -5.49 3.13
CA LEU A 25 -5.91 -6.92 3.45
C LEU A 25 -5.31 -7.81 2.36
N LEU A 26 -5.51 -7.48 1.09
CA LEU A 26 -4.86 -8.17 -0.03
C LEU A 26 -3.33 -8.05 0.04
N GLY A 27 -2.82 -6.85 0.32
CA GLY A 27 -1.39 -6.60 0.50
C GLY A 27 -0.80 -7.36 1.69
N ILE A 28 -1.51 -7.43 2.82
CA ILE A 28 -1.14 -8.23 3.99
C ILE A 28 -1.05 -9.71 3.62
N GLY A 29 -2.01 -10.23 2.85
CA GLY A 29 -1.99 -11.61 2.38
C GLY A 29 -0.75 -11.93 1.54
N ILE A 30 -0.45 -11.07 0.55
CA ILE A 30 0.73 -11.24 -0.32
C ILE A 30 2.04 -11.13 0.48
N ALA A 31 2.20 -10.05 1.26
CA ALA A 31 3.41 -9.81 2.03
C ALA A 31 3.60 -10.84 3.15
N GLY A 32 2.52 -11.28 3.79
CA GLY A 32 2.52 -12.34 4.78
C GLY A 32 2.95 -13.69 4.19
N TYR A 33 2.42 -14.05 3.02
CA TYR A 33 2.83 -15.24 2.29
C TYR A 33 4.33 -15.22 1.96
N LEU A 34 4.83 -14.13 1.38
CA LEU A 34 6.25 -14.00 1.04
C LEU A 34 7.15 -14.02 2.28
N THR A 35 6.71 -13.41 3.37
CA THR A 35 7.42 -13.44 4.65
C THR A 35 7.50 -14.87 5.20
N TYR A 36 6.38 -15.59 5.20
CA TYR A 36 6.32 -16.98 5.65
C TYR A 36 7.26 -17.88 4.83
N VAL A 37 7.15 -17.83 3.50
CA VAL A 37 8.00 -18.63 2.60
C VAL A 37 9.49 -18.31 2.80
N HIS A 38 9.82 -17.04 3.05
CA HIS A 38 11.21 -16.62 3.27
C HIS A 38 11.80 -17.24 4.56
N TYR A 39 11.04 -17.22 5.67
CA TYR A 39 11.54 -17.75 6.95
C TYR A 39 11.55 -19.29 7.00
N GLU A 40 10.61 -19.94 6.33
CA GLU A 40 10.58 -21.41 6.22
C GLU A 40 11.57 -21.96 5.20
N GLY A 41 12.26 -21.11 4.42
CA GLY A 41 13.18 -21.52 3.37
C GLY A 41 12.49 -22.27 2.23
N LEU A 42 11.18 -22.07 2.05
CA LEU A 42 10.39 -22.69 1.00
C LEU A 42 10.57 -21.97 -0.34
N LYS A 43 10.30 -22.68 -1.43
CA LYS A 43 10.29 -22.07 -2.77
C LYS A 43 9.00 -21.28 -2.97
N VAL A 44 9.13 -20.05 -3.47
CA VAL A 44 7.98 -19.21 -3.83
C VAL A 44 7.26 -19.82 -5.03
N LEU A 45 5.95 -20.00 -4.91
CA LEU A 45 5.12 -20.43 -6.05
C LEU A 45 5.06 -19.32 -7.10
N CYS A 46 5.70 -19.54 -8.23
CA CYS A 46 5.64 -18.69 -9.41
C CYS A 46 4.74 -19.32 -10.47
N LEU A 47 3.71 -18.59 -10.90
CA LEU A 47 2.74 -19.09 -11.89
C LEU A 47 3.21 -18.88 -13.34
N ALA A 48 4.10 -17.93 -13.61
CA ALA A 48 4.36 -17.53 -15.00
C ALA A 48 5.82 -17.54 -15.47
N SER A 49 6.85 -17.31 -14.64
CA SER A 49 8.19 -17.01 -15.18
C SER A 49 9.40 -17.55 -14.42
N GLY A 50 9.22 -18.26 -13.30
CA GLY A 50 10.35 -18.75 -12.49
C GLY A 50 11.25 -17.66 -11.86
N GLY A 51 11.02 -16.39 -12.16
CA GLY A 51 11.84 -15.27 -11.69
C GLY A 51 11.67 -14.93 -10.21
N CYS A 52 10.61 -15.40 -9.53
CA CYS A 52 10.35 -15.08 -8.14
C CYS A 52 11.48 -15.57 -7.22
N GLU A 53 12.00 -16.76 -7.43
CA GLU A 53 13.09 -17.32 -6.62
C GLU A 53 14.38 -16.50 -6.80
N THR A 54 14.68 -16.11 -8.04
CA THR A 54 15.84 -15.26 -8.35
C THR A 54 15.75 -13.91 -7.67
N VAL A 55 14.57 -13.26 -7.68
CA VAL A 55 14.34 -11.98 -7.03
C VAL A 55 14.41 -12.13 -5.51
N GLN A 56 13.75 -13.14 -4.93
CA GLN A 56 13.70 -13.37 -3.48
C GLN A 56 15.05 -13.80 -2.89
N SER A 57 15.94 -14.42 -3.67
CA SER A 57 17.30 -14.77 -3.25
C SER A 57 18.33 -13.65 -3.50
N SER A 58 17.94 -12.59 -4.21
CA SER A 58 18.82 -11.46 -4.50
C SER A 58 19.17 -10.65 -3.24
N ARG A 59 20.31 -9.91 -3.31
CA ARG A 59 20.70 -8.96 -2.24
C ARG A 59 19.64 -7.89 -1.99
N TYR A 60 18.80 -7.58 -2.96
CA TYR A 60 17.75 -6.57 -2.88
C TYR A 60 16.48 -7.07 -2.17
N ALA A 61 16.35 -8.39 -1.98
CA ALA A 61 15.26 -8.97 -1.19
C ALA A 61 15.41 -8.70 0.32
N LYS A 62 16.57 -8.21 0.76
CA LYS A 62 16.87 -7.86 2.15
C LYS A 62 17.40 -6.43 2.21
N LEU A 63 16.87 -5.65 3.14
CA LEU A 63 17.38 -4.34 3.52
C LEU A 63 18.00 -4.46 4.91
N GLU A 64 19.33 -4.32 5.02
CA GLU A 64 20.07 -4.47 6.29
C GLU A 64 19.77 -5.78 7.05
N GLY A 65 19.53 -6.86 6.30
CA GLY A 65 19.21 -8.17 6.88
C GLY A 65 17.71 -8.44 7.10
N ILE A 66 16.85 -7.43 6.98
CA ILE A 66 15.41 -7.58 7.10
C ILE A 66 14.82 -7.88 5.72
N PRO A 67 14.02 -8.96 5.56
CA PRO A 67 13.32 -9.23 4.31
C PRO A 67 12.39 -8.08 3.92
N VAL A 68 12.45 -7.65 2.66
CA VAL A 68 11.60 -6.58 2.13
C VAL A 68 10.11 -6.91 2.28
N ALA A 69 9.75 -8.19 2.23
CA ALA A 69 8.39 -8.65 2.48
C ALA A 69 7.87 -8.25 3.88
N VAL A 70 8.73 -8.28 4.90
CA VAL A 70 8.37 -7.84 6.27
C VAL A 70 8.10 -6.34 6.32
N LEU A 71 8.92 -5.54 5.61
CA LEU A 71 8.70 -4.10 5.52
C LEU A 71 7.40 -3.77 4.80
N GLY A 72 7.09 -4.50 3.73
CA GLY A 72 5.81 -4.40 3.02
C GLY A 72 4.63 -4.75 3.94
N LEU A 73 4.73 -5.85 4.67
CA LEU A 73 3.72 -6.29 5.63
C LEU A 73 3.46 -5.21 6.70
N ALA A 74 4.53 -4.66 7.30
CA ALA A 74 4.44 -3.59 8.29
C ALA A 74 3.77 -2.33 7.70
N SER A 75 4.08 -1.98 6.45
CA SER A 75 3.47 -0.84 5.77
C SER A 75 1.96 -1.03 5.57
N TYR A 76 1.52 -2.19 5.07
CA TYR A 76 0.09 -2.49 4.90
C TYR A 76 -0.68 -2.46 6.22
N VAL A 77 -0.10 -3.05 7.28
CA VAL A 77 -0.69 -3.03 8.63
C VAL A 77 -0.78 -1.58 9.15
N THR A 78 0.26 -0.79 8.99
CA THR A 78 0.27 0.62 9.45
C THR A 78 -0.77 1.46 8.71
N ILE A 79 -0.90 1.29 7.39
CA ILE A 79 -1.93 1.99 6.60
C ILE A 79 -3.32 1.56 7.07
N LEU A 80 -3.55 0.27 7.31
CA LEU A 80 -4.83 -0.24 7.82
C LEU A 80 -5.17 0.35 9.19
N LEU A 81 -4.21 0.37 10.11
CA LEU A 81 -4.40 0.97 11.44
C LEU A 81 -4.64 2.48 11.39
N SER A 82 -4.03 3.18 10.43
CA SER A 82 -4.25 4.62 10.22
C SER A 82 -5.71 4.96 9.88
N LEU A 83 -6.48 3.99 9.36
CA LEU A 83 -7.91 4.17 9.13
C LEU A 83 -8.71 4.27 10.44
N ALA A 84 -8.24 3.66 11.52
CA ALA A 84 -8.88 3.72 12.83
C ALA A 84 -8.57 5.01 13.58
N ILE A 85 -7.49 5.72 13.22
CA ILE A 85 -7.11 6.97 13.85
C ILE A 85 -7.92 8.12 13.22
N PRO A 86 -8.76 8.82 14.00
CA PRO A 86 -9.52 9.96 13.49
C PRO A 86 -8.62 11.19 13.31
N GLY A 87 -9.07 12.12 12.46
CA GLY A 87 -8.38 13.38 12.25
C GLY A 87 -7.28 13.35 11.20
N ASP A 88 -6.58 14.48 11.06
CA ASP A 88 -5.58 14.68 10.02
C ASP A 88 -4.30 13.87 10.24
N ALA A 89 -3.97 13.57 11.49
CA ALA A 89 -2.80 12.78 11.85
C ALA A 89 -2.88 11.36 11.26
N GLY A 90 -4.03 10.66 11.40
CA GLY A 90 -4.23 9.33 10.82
C GLY A 90 -4.17 9.35 9.29
N ARG A 91 -4.73 10.38 8.66
CA ARG A 91 -4.72 10.55 7.19
C ARG A 91 -3.32 10.82 6.66
N ALA A 92 -2.59 11.74 7.31
CA ALA A 92 -1.21 12.08 6.94
C ALA A 92 -0.28 10.88 7.14
N ALA A 93 -0.41 10.14 8.25
CA ALA A 93 0.36 8.94 8.51
C ALA A 93 0.10 7.86 7.46
N GLY A 94 -1.17 7.57 7.15
CA GLY A 94 -1.55 6.59 6.12
C GLY A 94 -1.02 6.96 4.74
N PHE A 95 -1.13 8.22 4.34
CA PHE A 95 -0.59 8.71 3.07
C PHE A 95 0.95 8.67 3.05
N GLY A 96 1.60 9.13 4.11
CA GLY A 96 3.07 9.13 4.21
C GLY A 96 3.65 7.72 4.08
N VAL A 97 3.10 6.74 4.79
CA VAL A 97 3.54 5.34 4.69
C VAL A 97 3.25 4.77 3.30
N ALA A 98 2.09 5.05 2.71
CA ALA A 98 1.76 4.59 1.36
C ALA A 98 2.68 5.20 0.30
N LEU A 99 3.04 6.47 0.45
CA LEU A 99 3.96 7.16 -0.46
C LEU A 99 5.38 6.58 -0.37
N ILE A 100 5.89 6.37 0.85
CA ILE A 100 7.20 5.72 1.06
C ILE A 100 7.19 4.31 0.47
N GLY A 101 6.14 3.52 0.74
CA GLY A 101 5.98 2.18 0.17
C GLY A 101 5.91 2.18 -1.35
N PHE A 102 5.22 3.15 -1.95
CA PHE A 102 5.18 3.34 -3.40
C PHE A 102 6.55 3.63 -3.99
N LEU A 103 7.28 4.60 -3.45
CA LEU A 103 8.63 4.95 -3.93
C LEU A 103 9.60 3.78 -3.80
N PHE A 104 9.51 3.06 -2.70
CA PHE A 104 10.33 1.86 -2.48
C PHE A 104 9.97 0.73 -3.46
N SER A 105 8.68 0.53 -3.75
CA SER A 105 8.21 -0.43 -4.77
C SER A 105 8.72 -0.06 -6.16
N MET A 106 8.72 1.22 -6.53
CA MET A 106 9.28 1.69 -7.80
C MET A 106 10.79 1.41 -7.88
N TYR A 107 11.52 1.67 -6.80
CA TYR A 107 12.95 1.34 -6.73
C TYR A 107 13.21 -0.16 -6.92
N LEU A 108 12.45 -1.03 -6.25
CA LEU A 108 12.59 -2.48 -6.39
C LEU A 108 12.22 -2.97 -7.80
N THR A 109 11.14 -2.47 -8.37
CA THR A 109 10.75 -2.79 -9.75
C THR A 109 11.83 -2.38 -10.75
N TYR A 110 12.44 -1.22 -10.56
CA TYR A 110 13.59 -0.80 -11.36
C TYR A 110 14.75 -1.81 -11.24
N ARG A 111 15.05 -2.29 -10.01
CA ARG A 111 16.10 -3.29 -9.78
C ARG A 111 15.78 -4.64 -10.41
N GLU A 112 14.53 -5.08 -10.39
CA GLU A 112 14.09 -6.31 -11.04
C GLU A 112 14.33 -6.26 -12.55
N LEU A 113 13.98 -5.14 -13.19
CA LEU A 113 14.07 -4.98 -14.65
C LEU A 113 15.50 -4.76 -15.14
N PHE A 114 16.28 -3.91 -14.47
CA PHE A 114 17.57 -3.43 -14.99
C PHE A 114 18.80 -4.07 -14.35
N THR A 115 18.66 -4.72 -13.19
CA THR A 115 19.79 -5.30 -12.47
C THR A 115 19.68 -6.81 -12.33
N ILE A 116 18.50 -7.31 -11.97
CA ILE A 116 18.28 -8.74 -11.73
C ILE A 116 17.87 -9.45 -13.02
N HIS A 117 17.24 -8.74 -13.96
CA HIS A 117 16.66 -9.27 -15.21
C HIS A 117 15.68 -10.45 -14.95
N ALA A 118 14.98 -10.39 -13.83
CA ALA A 118 13.96 -11.34 -13.43
C ALA A 118 12.79 -10.62 -12.79
N ILE A 119 11.57 -11.06 -13.06
CA ILE A 119 10.35 -10.41 -12.57
C ILE A 119 9.68 -11.36 -11.57
N CYS A 120 9.39 -10.83 -10.38
CA CYS A 120 8.59 -11.49 -9.36
C CYS A 120 7.13 -11.03 -9.45
N GLN A 121 6.21 -11.90 -9.86
CA GLN A 121 4.78 -11.56 -9.99
C GLN A 121 4.16 -11.05 -8.68
N TRP A 122 4.57 -11.58 -7.54
CA TRP A 122 4.10 -11.14 -6.22
C TRP A 122 4.60 -9.75 -5.86
N CYS A 123 5.84 -9.41 -6.27
CA CYS A 123 6.42 -8.09 -6.07
C CYS A 123 5.70 -7.07 -6.96
N VAL A 124 5.41 -7.41 -8.21
CA VAL A 124 4.62 -6.57 -9.12
C VAL A 124 3.21 -6.36 -8.59
N ALA A 125 2.54 -7.42 -8.13
CA ALA A 125 1.21 -7.30 -7.51
C ALA A 125 1.24 -6.37 -6.30
N SER A 126 2.23 -6.50 -5.40
CA SER A 126 2.41 -5.61 -4.25
C SER A 126 2.67 -4.17 -4.67
N ALA A 127 3.48 -3.95 -5.72
CA ALA A 127 3.75 -2.60 -6.26
C ALA A 127 2.47 -1.93 -6.80
N VAL A 128 1.62 -2.68 -7.50
CA VAL A 128 0.31 -2.19 -7.98
C VAL A 128 -0.60 -1.82 -6.80
N LEU A 129 -0.69 -2.68 -5.79
CA LEU A 129 -1.49 -2.40 -4.58
C LEU A 129 -0.98 -1.17 -3.84
N MET A 130 0.34 -1.01 -3.70
CA MET A 130 0.94 0.14 -3.02
C MET A 130 0.71 1.43 -3.81
N THR A 131 0.76 1.38 -5.14
CA THR A 131 0.39 2.51 -6.02
C THR A 131 -1.06 2.92 -5.81
N ALA A 132 -1.98 1.96 -5.79
CA ALA A 132 -3.39 2.21 -5.54
C ALA A 132 -3.62 2.83 -4.15
N LEU A 133 -2.92 2.33 -3.12
CA LEU A 133 -2.98 2.90 -1.77
C LEU A 133 -2.45 4.33 -1.71
N ALA A 134 -1.34 4.64 -2.37
CA ALA A 134 -0.81 6.00 -2.43
C ALA A 134 -1.81 6.98 -3.06
N ILE A 135 -2.46 6.58 -4.15
CA ILE A 135 -3.50 7.38 -4.82
C ILE A 135 -4.72 7.55 -3.92
N MET A 136 -5.25 6.46 -3.35
CA MET A 136 -6.48 6.49 -2.55
C MET A 136 -6.30 7.23 -1.22
N THR A 137 -5.17 7.04 -0.54
CA THR A 137 -4.88 7.76 0.72
C THR A 137 -4.61 9.23 0.46
N GLY A 138 -3.92 9.57 -0.64
CA GLY A 138 -3.74 10.94 -1.09
C GLY A 138 -5.06 11.63 -1.43
N ALA A 139 -5.94 10.96 -2.18
CA ALA A 139 -7.28 11.48 -2.49
C ALA A 139 -8.12 11.69 -1.21
N ARG A 140 -8.00 10.78 -0.22
CA ARG A 140 -8.66 10.93 1.08
C ARG A 140 -8.16 12.17 1.82
N LEU A 141 -6.86 12.39 1.85
CA LEU A 141 -6.24 13.55 2.51
C LEU A 141 -6.69 14.88 1.86
N LEU A 142 -6.65 14.96 0.53
CA LEU A 142 -7.00 16.18 -0.22
C LEU A 142 -8.49 16.54 -0.14
N ARG A 143 -9.39 15.55 -0.19
CA ARG A 143 -10.84 15.80 -0.11
C ARG A 143 -11.27 16.45 1.19
N GLU A 144 -10.63 16.10 2.29
CA GLU A 144 -11.00 16.61 3.59
C GLU A 144 -10.35 17.97 3.88
N GLN A 145 -9.16 18.23 3.35
CA GLN A 145 -8.57 19.59 3.38
C GLN A 145 -9.40 20.58 2.59
N ALA A 146 -9.93 20.18 1.44
CA ALA A 146 -10.85 21.03 0.67
C ALA A 146 -12.16 21.33 1.43
N GLY A 147 -12.69 20.37 2.20
CA GLY A 147 -13.86 20.55 3.06
C GLY A 147 -13.60 21.50 4.25
N ALA A 148 -12.43 21.40 4.87
CA ALA A 148 -12.04 22.27 5.99
C ALA A 148 -11.81 23.72 5.55
N GLY A 149 -11.23 23.94 4.35
CA GLY A 149 -11.03 25.28 3.79
C GLY A 149 -12.32 26.01 3.46
N ALA A 150 -13.38 25.29 3.03
CA ALA A 150 -14.68 25.88 2.72
C ALA A 150 -15.42 26.40 3.96
N SER A 151 -15.20 25.81 5.14
CA SER A 151 -15.86 26.21 6.37
C SER A 151 -15.25 27.48 6.99
N THR A 152 -14.01 27.83 6.66
CA THR A 152 -13.31 29.02 7.20
C THR A 152 -13.71 30.31 6.47
N PHE A 153 -14.29 30.22 5.27
CA PHE A 153 -14.69 31.39 4.47
C PHE A 153 -16.12 31.87 4.75
N THR A 154 -16.90 31.15 5.56
CA THR A 154 -18.32 31.50 5.88
C THR A 154 -18.53 32.05 7.29
N SER A 155 -17.47 32.43 8.01
CA SER A 155 -17.57 33.01 9.36
C SER A 155 -17.26 34.51 9.39
#